data_6e52b49440ecbd0aad72bc5ab7b9c86d
#
_entry.id   6e52b49440ecbd0aad72bc5ab7b9c86d
#
_cell.length_a   1.000
_cell.length_b   1.000
_cell.length_c   1.000
_cell.angle_alpha   90.00
_cell.angle_beta   90.00
_cell.angle_gamma   90.00
#
_symmetry.space_group_name_H-M   'P 1'
#
loop_
_entity.id
_entity.type
_entity.pdbx_description
1 polymer ?
#
loop_
_entity_poly.entity_id
_entity_poly.type
_entity_poly.pdbx_seq_one_letter_code
_entity_poly.pdbx_strand_id
1 'polypeptide(L)'
;MSEKLSVQWNDFKDNAIGSLRNLKDDKDFLDVTLASEDGKQIEAHKVILAISSPFFQSLLKRNKHPHPLIYMRGVQSDDLLAIVDFVYFGEANVYQENLDSFLAIAE
;
A
#
# COMPACT_ATOMS: atom_id res chain seq x y z
N MET A 1 2.05 28.36 35.62
CA MET A 1 1.40 27.08 35.22
C MET A 1 0.82 27.22 33.82
N SER A 2 1.21 26.35 32.95
CA SER A 2 0.73 26.41 31.56
C SER A 2 -0.54 25.57 31.38
N GLU A 3 -1.46 26.11 30.62
CA GLU A 3 -2.70 25.42 30.29
C GLU A 3 -2.50 24.54 29.08
N LYS A 4 -3.20 23.41 29.06
CA LYS A 4 -3.22 22.56 27.88
C LYS A 4 -4.30 23.06 26.95
N LEU A 5 -3.94 23.26 25.69
CA LEU A 5 -4.86 23.66 24.64
C LEU A 5 -5.11 22.50 23.71
N SER A 6 -6.37 22.33 23.30
CA SER A 6 -6.72 21.35 22.29
C SER A 6 -6.57 22.02 20.91
N VAL A 7 -5.72 21.45 20.08
CA VAL A 7 -5.49 21.94 18.72
C VAL A 7 -6.01 20.90 17.74
N GLN A 8 -6.84 21.34 16.82
CA GLN A 8 -7.43 20.45 15.82
C GLN A 8 -7.05 20.91 14.42
N TRP A 9 -6.69 19.96 13.59
CA TRP A 9 -6.49 20.23 12.17
C TRP A 9 -7.82 20.01 11.46
N ASN A 10 -8.46 21.10 11.05
CA ASN A 10 -9.73 21.03 10.34
C ASN A 10 -9.56 20.27 9.04
N ASP A 11 -10.56 19.45 8.70
CA ASP A 11 -10.56 18.63 7.48
C ASP A 11 -9.40 17.61 7.44
N PHE A 12 -8.89 17.24 8.63
CA PHE A 12 -7.75 16.33 8.72
C PHE A 12 -7.95 15.03 7.94
N LYS A 13 -9.13 14.40 8.09
CA LYS A 13 -9.39 13.11 7.43
C LYS A 13 -9.31 13.23 5.91
N ASP A 14 -9.94 14.25 5.34
CA ASP A 14 -9.98 14.43 3.89
C ASP A 14 -8.59 14.78 3.35
N ASN A 15 -7.89 15.69 4.02
CA ASN A 15 -6.56 16.12 3.59
C ASN A 15 -5.52 15.01 3.72
N ALA A 16 -5.58 14.22 4.80
CA ALA A 16 -4.63 13.14 5.01
C ALA A 16 -4.77 12.05 3.94
N ILE A 17 -6.00 11.66 3.61
CA ILE A 17 -6.25 10.64 2.59
C ILE A 17 -5.79 11.13 1.22
N GLY A 18 -6.12 12.37 0.86
CA GLY A 18 -5.70 12.96 -0.40
C GLY A 18 -4.18 13.04 -0.53
N SER A 19 -3.51 13.43 0.55
CA SER A 19 -2.05 13.50 0.57
C SER A 19 -1.40 12.14 0.40
N LEU A 20 -1.93 11.11 1.04
CA LEU A 20 -1.41 9.75 0.90
C LEU A 20 -1.54 9.24 -0.55
N ARG A 21 -2.67 9.53 -1.20
CA ARG A 21 -2.88 9.16 -2.60
C ARG A 21 -1.89 9.85 -3.52
N ASN A 22 -1.61 11.12 -3.26
CA ASN A 22 -0.67 11.89 -4.08
C ASN A 22 0.76 11.36 -4.00
N LEU A 23 1.15 10.76 -2.89
CA LEU A 23 2.50 10.20 -2.73
C LEU A 23 2.80 9.10 -3.74
N LYS A 24 1.79 8.38 -4.23
CA LYS A 24 2.00 7.35 -5.24
C LYS A 24 2.56 7.95 -6.53
N ASP A 25 1.99 9.07 -6.97
CA ASP A 25 2.40 9.73 -8.21
C ASP A 25 3.72 10.50 -8.05
N ASP A 26 3.95 11.06 -6.87
CA ASP A 26 5.14 11.86 -6.60
C ASP A 26 6.41 11.02 -6.50
N LYS A 27 6.28 9.73 -6.25
CA LYS A 27 7.41 8.79 -6.10
C LYS A 27 8.39 9.18 -4.99
N ASP A 28 7.93 9.97 -4.03
CA ASP A 28 8.71 10.35 -2.87
C ASP A 28 8.48 9.35 -1.73
N PHE A 29 9.53 9.15 -0.93
CA PHE A 29 9.48 8.30 0.27
C PHE A 29 9.19 6.82 0.00
N LEU A 30 9.43 6.36 -1.23
CA LEU A 30 9.27 4.94 -1.56
C LEU A 30 10.28 4.10 -0.79
N ASP A 31 9.80 3.10 -0.06
CA ASP A 31 10.65 2.30 0.83
C ASP A 31 10.38 0.80 0.77
N VAL A 32 9.71 0.34 -0.26
CA VAL A 32 9.51 -1.09 -0.50
C VAL A 32 9.32 -1.33 -2.00
N THR A 33 9.81 -2.46 -2.49
CA THR A 33 9.62 -2.87 -3.88
C THR A 33 8.83 -4.18 -3.89
N LEU A 34 7.77 -4.21 -4.67
CA LEU A 34 6.98 -5.42 -4.91
C LEU A 34 7.33 -5.96 -6.29
N ALA A 35 7.58 -7.25 -6.39
CA ALA A 35 7.92 -7.90 -7.65
C ALA A 35 6.89 -8.97 -8.00
N SER A 36 6.35 -8.92 -9.20
CA SER A 36 5.44 -9.95 -9.70
C SER A 36 6.21 -11.17 -10.19
N GLU A 37 5.49 -12.28 -10.35
CA GLU A 37 6.10 -13.52 -10.83
C GLU A 37 6.69 -13.39 -12.24
N ASP A 38 6.09 -12.55 -13.07
CA ASP A 38 6.56 -12.29 -14.44
C ASP A 38 7.61 -11.18 -14.53
N GLY A 39 8.17 -10.75 -13.42
CA GLY A 39 9.33 -9.86 -13.38
C GLY A 39 9.05 -8.37 -13.30
N LYS A 40 7.80 -7.95 -13.18
CA LYS A 40 7.48 -6.52 -13.01
C LYS A 40 7.79 -6.10 -11.58
N GLN A 41 8.44 -4.94 -11.44
CA GLN A 41 8.73 -4.36 -10.12
C GLN A 41 7.98 -3.05 -9.95
N ILE A 42 7.35 -2.88 -8.79
CA ILE A 42 6.60 -1.67 -8.44
C ILE A 42 7.08 -1.20 -7.07
N GLU A 43 7.50 0.05 -6.98
CA GLU A 43 7.87 0.66 -5.71
C GLU A 43 6.63 1.22 -5.02
N ALA A 44 6.61 1.14 -3.69
CA ALA A 44 5.47 1.56 -2.90
C ALA A 44 5.91 2.09 -1.53
N HIS A 45 4.93 2.44 -0.71
CA HIS A 45 5.15 2.96 0.63
C HIS A 45 4.71 1.92 1.66
N LYS A 46 5.65 1.53 2.54
CA LYS A 46 5.36 0.54 3.59
C LYS A 46 4.14 0.90 4.43
N VAL A 47 4.05 2.16 4.84
CA VAL A 47 2.96 2.60 5.71
C VAL A 47 1.61 2.44 5.03
N ILE A 48 1.53 2.76 3.75
CA ILE A 48 0.27 2.66 3.01
C ILE A 48 -0.12 1.19 2.82
N LEU A 49 0.82 0.34 2.47
CA LEU A 49 0.56 -1.09 2.35
C LEU A 49 0.10 -1.67 3.70
N ALA A 50 0.76 -1.30 4.78
CA ALA A 50 0.48 -1.84 6.11
C ALA A 50 -0.89 -1.44 6.64
N ILE A 51 -1.31 -0.19 6.45
CA ILE A 51 -2.62 0.25 6.93
C ILE A 51 -3.77 -0.26 6.07
N SER A 52 -3.50 -0.60 4.82
CA SER A 52 -4.53 -1.02 3.87
C SER A 52 -4.71 -2.54 3.81
N SER A 53 -3.71 -3.32 4.22
CA SER A 53 -3.73 -4.77 4.07
C SER A 53 -3.08 -5.46 5.26
N PRO A 54 -3.84 -6.32 5.99
CA PRO A 54 -3.26 -7.13 7.06
C PRO A 54 -2.14 -8.05 6.57
N PHE A 55 -2.22 -8.52 5.33
CA PHE A 55 -1.18 -9.34 4.73
C PHE A 55 0.16 -8.59 4.67
N PHE A 56 0.14 -7.38 4.11
CA PHE A 56 1.35 -6.56 4.03
C PHE A 56 1.82 -6.09 5.39
N GLN A 57 0.90 -5.76 6.29
CA GLN A 57 1.27 -5.38 7.65
C GLN A 57 2.06 -6.49 8.33
N SER A 58 1.59 -7.73 8.23
CA SER A 58 2.25 -8.88 8.81
C SER A 58 3.64 -9.11 8.22
N LEU A 59 3.76 -9.05 6.89
CA LEU A 59 5.04 -9.22 6.21
C LEU A 59 6.05 -8.15 6.61
N LEU A 60 5.63 -6.89 6.61
CA LEU A 60 6.52 -5.75 6.86
C LEU A 60 6.95 -5.68 8.32
N LYS A 61 6.11 -6.13 9.25
CA LYS A 61 6.50 -6.22 10.66
C LYS A 61 7.64 -7.21 10.86
N ARG A 62 7.69 -8.27 10.07
CA ARG A 62 8.72 -9.31 10.18
C ARG A 62 10.00 -8.97 9.42
N ASN A 63 9.92 -8.12 8.42
CA ASN A 63 11.07 -7.74 7.60
C ASN A 63 11.54 -6.33 7.98
N LYS A 64 12.71 -6.26 8.64
CA LYS A 64 13.25 -4.99 9.15
C LYS A 64 14.18 -4.28 8.18
N HIS A 65 14.34 -4.80 6.97
CA HIS A 65 15.19 -4.13 5.98
C HIS A 65 14.64 -2.75 5.62
N PRO A 66 15.49 -1.72 5.48
CA PRO A 66 15.02 -0.37 5.14
C PRO A 66 14.26 -0.28 3.81
N HIS A 67 14.63 -1.12 2.84
CA HIS A 67 13.93 -1.16 1.55
C HIS A 67 13.85 -2.60 1.07
N PRO A 68 12.91 -3.41 1.62
CA PRO A 68 12.81 -4.80 1.24
C PRO A 68 12.25 -4.98 -0.18
N LEU A 69 12.65 -6.08 -0.81
CA LEU A 69 12.05 -6.55 -2.05
C LEU A 69 11.12 -7.71 -1.69
N ILE A 70 9.85 -7.57 -1.98
CA ILE A 70 8.86 -8.61 -1.71
C ILE A 70 8.46 -9.26 -3.02
N TYR A 71 8.86 -10.52 -3.20
CA TYR A 71 8.48 -11.30 -4.37
C TYR A 71 7.10 -11.91 -4.14
N MET A 72 6.17 -11.59 -5.04
CA MET A 72 4.78 -12.02 -4.95
C MET A 72 4.58 -13.26 -5.81
N ARG A 73 4.87 -14.41 -5.24
CA ARG A 73 4.76 -15.69 -5.95
C ARG A 73 3.31 -15.94 -6.38
N GLY A 74 3.12 -16.30 -7.63
CA GLY A 74 1.80 -16.58 -8.18
C GLY A 74 1.01 -15.33 -8.58
N VAL A 75 1.59 -14.14 -8.41
CA VAL A 75 0.93 -12.88 -8.75
C VAL A 75 1.55 -12.31 -10.02
N GLN A 76 0.74 -12.17 -11.06
CA GLN A 76 1.18 -11.59 -12.33
C GLN A 76 1.16 -10.06 -12.26
N SER A 77 1.82 -9.41 -13.21
CA SER A 77 1.96 -7.94 -13.18
C SER A 77 0.63 -7.21 -13.18
N ASP A 78 -0.36 -7.67 -13.92
CA ASP A 78 -1.68 -7.03 -13.96
C ASP A 78 -2.36 -7.10 -12.60
N ASP A 79 -2.26 -8.24 -11.91
CA ASP A 79 -2.82 -8.39 -10.58
C ASP A 79 -2.06 -7.57 -9.56
N LEU A 80 -0.74 -7.47 -9.70
CA LEU A 80 0.07 -6.64 -8.80
C LEU A 80 -0.32 -5.17 -8.93
N LEU A 81 -0.52 -4.68 -10.15
CA LEU A 81 -0.99 -3.31 -10.36
C LEU A 81 -2.35 -3.08 -9.73
N ALA A 82 -3.26 -4.06 -9.87
CA ALA A 82 -4.58 -3.96 -9.25
C ALA A 82 -4.51 -3.94 -7.73
N ILE A 83 -3.63 -4.72 -7.13
CA ILE A 83 -3.41 -4.74 -5.68
C ILE A 83 -2.92 -3.37 -5.21
N VAL A 84 -1.94 -2.80 -5.91
CA VAL A 84 -1.40 -1.49 -5.56
C VAL A 84 -2.49 -0.41 -5.69
N ASP A 85 -3.27 -0.44 -6.75
CA ASP A 85 -4.37 0.52 -6.93
C ASP A 85 -5.40 0.38 -5.79
N PHE A 86 -5.70 -0.85 -5.39
CA PHE A 86 -6.64 -1.09 -4.30
C PHE A 86 -6.15 -0.49 -2.98
N VAL A 87 -4.87 -0.68 -2.64
CA VAL A 87 -4.35 -0.17 -1.38
C VAL A 87 -4.21 1.36 -1.37
N TYR A 88 -4.00 1.99 -2.53
CA TYR A 88 -3.88 3.44 -2.60
C TYR A 88 -5.22 4.15 -2.77
N PHE A 89 -6.15 3.56 -3.52
CA PHE A 89 -7.40 4.23 -3.91
C PHE A 89 -8.65 3.56 -3.36
N GLY A 90 -8.55 2.38 -2.77
CA GLY A 90 -9.69 1.68 -2.21
C GLY A 90 -10.53 0.93 -3.23
N GLU A 91 -10.11 0.92 -4.50
CA GLU A 91 -10.82 0.20 -5.56
C GLU A 91 -9.84 -0.26 -6.63
N ALA A 92 -10.19 -1.33 -7.31
CA ALA A 92 -9.38 -1.86 -8.41
C ALA A 92 -10.25 -2.69 -9.35
N ASN A 93 -9.79 -2.80 -10.60
CA ASN A 93 -10.41 -3.68 -11.59
C ASN A 93 -9.63 -4.99 -11.63
N VAL A 94 -10.32 -6.10 -11.39
CA VAL A 94 -9.70 -7.43 -11.31
C VAL A 94 -10.46 -8.37 -12.23
N TYR A 95 -9.72 -9.18 -13.00
CA TYR A 95 -10.35 -10.21 -13.81
C TYR A 95 -10.99 -11.25 -12.90
N GLN A 96 -12.18 -11.74 -13.29
CA GLN A 96 -12.95 -12.68 -12.47
C GLN A 96 -12.14 -13.92 -12.11
N GLU A 97 -11.34 -14.41 -13.03
CA GLU A 97 -10.51 -15.61 -12.83
C GLU A 97 -9.41 -15.41 -11.78
N ASN A 98 -9.05 -14.17 -11.49
CA ASN A 98 -7.99 -13.82 -10.52
C ASN A 98 -8.56 -13.29 -9.20
N LEU A 99 -9.87 -13.23 -9.08
CA LEU A 99 -10.53 -12.60 -7.94
C LEU A 99 -10.16 -13.23 -6.61
N ASP A 100 -10.12 -14.56 -6.55
CA ASP A 100 -9.82 -15.27 -5.31
C ASP A 100 -8.41 -14.96 -4.81
N SER A 101 -7.43 -14.97 -5.71
CA SER A 101 -6.05 -14.64 -5.36
C SER A 101 -5.93 -13.19 -4.93
N PHE A 102 -6.61 -12.28 -5.60
CA PHE A 102 -6.62 -10.87 -5.24
C PHE A 102 -7.21 -10.66 -3.85
N LEU A 103 -8.35 -11.26 -3.55
CA LEU A 103 -9.03 -11.09 -2.25
C LEU A 103 -8.19 -11.64 -1.10
N ALA A 104 -7.45 -12.73 -1.32
CA ALA A 104 -6.59 -13.31 -0.30
C ALA A 104 -5.47 -12.34 0.14
N ILE A 105 -5.01 -11.48 -0.76
CA ILE A 105 -3.95 -10.51 -0.48
C ILE A 105 -4.53 -9.20 0.03
N ALA A 106 -5.65 -8.76 -0.53
CA ALA A 106 -6.25 -7.47 -0.19
C ALA A 106 -6.91 -7.46 1.19
N GLU A 107 -7.30 -8.61 1.71
CA GLU A 107 -7.93 -8.71 3.03
C GLU A 107 -6.95 -8.60 4.19
#